data_5f3a77f7961bb9e56da4fa800c8fa16f
#
_entry.id   5f3a77f7961bb9e56da4fa800c8fa16f
#
_cell.length_a   1.000
_cell.length_b   1.000
_cell.length_c   1.000
_cell.angle_alpha   90.00
_cell.angle_beta   90.00
_cell.angle_gamma   90.00
#
_symmetry.space_group_name_H-M   'P 1'
#
loop_
_entity.id
_entity.type
_entity.pdbx_description
1 polymer ?
#
loop_
_entity_poly.entity_id
_entity_poly.type
_entity_poly.pdbx_seq_one_letter_code
_entity_poly.pdbx_strand_id
1 'polypeptide(L)'
;MRTLPLAVITRRLPLAVRDLCVAAGKDVELVVTGADTELDRVILESLYDPLAHLLRNAVIHGIESPAERSRARKPARGRLEVRAVPRGSLVEIVVADDGRGVSAEVAEEASREGSLADGE
;
A
#
# COMPACT_ATOMS: atom_id res chain seq x y z
N MET A 1 22.17 10.19 10.83
CA MET A 1 20.84 9.78 10.42
C MET A 1 20.88 8.54 9.57
N ARG A 2 19.99 7.62 9.81
CA ARG A 2 20.05 6.33 9.17
C ARG A 2 18.84 6.14 8.27
N THR A 3 19.07 5.71 7.05
CA THR A 3 17.99 5.41 6.13
C THR A 3 17.96 3.92 5.82
N LEU A 4 16.78 3.44 5.45
CA LEU A 4 16.56 2.07 5.05
C LEU A 4 15.61 2.07 3.86
N PRO A 5 15.70 1.05 3.00
CA PRO A 5 14.76 0.99 1.88
C PRO A 5 13.35 0.60 2.34
N LEU A 6 12.38 1.08 1.61
CA LEU A 6 10.98 0.77 1.89
C LEU A 6 10.73 -0.73 1.91
N ALA A 7 11.54 -1.50 1.18
CA ALA A 7 11.44 -2.96 1.15
C ALA A 7 11.44 -3.59 2.53
N VAL A 8 12.04 -2.93 3.52
CA VAL A 8 12.08 -3.47 4.88
C VAL A 8 10.66 -3.73 5.40
N ILE A 9 9.72 -2.85 5.09
CA ILE A 9 8.34 -3.05 5.52
C ILE A 9 7.49 -3.70 4.43
N THR A 10 7.76 -3.44 3.15
CA THR A 10 6.90 -4.00 2.10
C THR A 10 7.07 -5.51 1.96
N ARG A 11 8.19 -6.06 2.43
CA ARG A 11 8.38 -7.51 2.46
C ARG A 11 7.37 -8.21 3.36
N ARG A 12 6.81 -7.50 4.31
CA ARG A 12 5.85 -8.06 5.26
C ARG A 12 4.43 -8.04 4.73
N LEU A 13 4.19 -7.26 3.67
CA LEU A 13 2.84 -7.03 3.17
C LEU A 13 2.21 -8.23 2.45
N PRO A 14 2.96 -9.03 1.68
CA PRO A 14 2.32 -10.14 0.97
C PRO A 14 1.58 -11.10 1.89
N LEU A 15 2.17 -11.42 3.02
CA LEU A 15 1.52 -12.33 3.96
C LEU A 15 0.29 -11.68 4.59
N ALA A 16 0.40 -10.41 4.96
CA ALA A 16 -0.73 -9.68 5.53
C ALA A 16 -1.90 -9.60 4.54
N VAL A 17 -1.60 -9.30 3.27
CA VAL A 17 -2.63 -9.22 2.24
C VAL A 17 -3.24 -10.59 2.00
N ARG A 18 -2.42 -11.63 1.95
CA ARG A 18 -2.91 -12.98 1.78
C ARG A 18 -3.90 -13.37 2.87
N ASP A 19 -3.56 -13.06 4.12
CA ASP A 19 -4.44 -13.39 5.24
C ASP A 19 -5.77 -12.64 5.13
N LEU A 20 -5.73 -11.38 4.72
CA LEU A 20 -6.95 -10.60 4.50
C LEU A 20 -7.80 -11.22 3.38
N CYS A 21 -7.16 -11.66 2.32
CA CYS A 21 -7.85 -12.27 1.18
C CYS A 21 -8.54 -13.56 1.59
N VAL A 22 -7.85 -14.39 2.37
CA VAL A 22 -8.45 -15.63 2.85
C VAL A 22 -9.69 -15.33 3.69
N ALA A 23 -9.59 -14.37 4.59
CA ALA A 23 -10.69 -14.02 5.47
C ALA A 23 -11.87 -13.42 4.69
N ALA A 24 -11.58 -12.67 3.63
CA ALA A 24 -12.60 -11.98 2.86
C ALA A 24 -13.14 -12.77 1.66
N GLY A 25 -12.54 -13.93 1.38
CA GLY A 25 -12.94 -14.73 0.21
C GLY A 25 -12.61 -14.06 -1.10
N LYS A 26 -11.48 -13.37 -1.19
CA LYS A 26 -11.07 -12.63 -2.38
C LYS A 26 -9.69 -13.08 -2.83
N ASP A 27 -9.39 -12.81 -4.10
CA ASP A 27 -8.09 -13.11 -4.68
C ASP A 27 -7.50 -11.80 -5.20
N VAL A 28 -6.32 -11.45 -4.70
CA VAL A 28 -5.71 -10.15 -4.99
C VAL A 28 -4.21 -10.34 -5.25
N GLU A 29 -3.74 -9.70 -6.31
CA GLU A 29 -2.32 -9.63 -6.61
C GLU A 29 -1.77 -8.32 -6.02
N LEU A 30 -0.72 -8.43 -5.20
CA LEU A 30 -0.07 -7.26 -4.64
C LEU A 30 1.15 -6.91 -5.50
N VAL A 31 1.23 -5.67 -5.94
CA VAL A 31 2.36 -5.15 -6.71
C VAL A 31 2.98 -4.00 -5.94
N VAL A 32 4.29 -4.06 -5.74
CA VAL A 32 5.01 -3.00 -5.04
C VAL A 32 6.00 -2.37 -6.00
N THR A 33 5.95 -1.04 -6.11
CA THR A 33 6.84 -0.28 -6.98
C THR A 33 7.58 0.74 -6.13
N GLY A 34 8.88 0.90 -6.38
CA GLY A 34 9.69 1.87 -5.63
C GLY A 34 10.13 1.36 -4.26
N ALA A 35 10.19 0.04 -4.08
CA ALA A 35 10.58 -0.53 -2.80
C ALA A 35 12.01 -0.21 -2.40
N ASP A 36 12.84 0.20 -3.35
CA ASP A 36 14.22 0.60 -3.09
C ASP A 36 14.34 2.05 -2.61
N THR A 37 13.24 2.77 -2.54
CA THR A 37 13.25 4.15 -2.04
C THR A 37 13.70 4.17 -0.59
N GLU A 38 14.67 5.04 -0.30
CA GLU A 38 15.25 5.15 1.04
C GLU A 38 14.47 6.15 1.87
N LEU A 39 14.19 5.76 3.10
CA LEU A 39 13.49 6.62 4.05
C LEU A 39 14.23 6.62 5.36
N ASP A 40 14.09 7.70 6.13
CA ASP A 40 14.58 7.74 7.49
C ASP A 40 13.98 6.56 8.25
N ARG A 41 14.81 5.88 9.01
CA ARG A 41 14.40 4.70 9.75
C ARG A 41 13.19 4.94 10.65
N VAL A 42 13.14 6.10 11.30
CA VAL A 42 12.05 6.43 12.21
C VAL A 42 10.74 6.56 11.44
N ILE A 43 10.80 7.23 10.28
CA ILE A 43 9.63 7.36 9.41
C ILE A 43 9.18 5.98 8.95
N LEU A 44 10.14 5.18 8.50
CA LEU A 44 9.84 3.87 7.97
C LEU A 44 9.12 2.99 9.00
N GLU A 45 9.61 3.04 10.24
CA GLU A 45 9.00 2.24 11.30
C GLU A 45 7.57 2.68 11.61
N SER A 46 7.26 3.96 11.43
CA SER A 46 5.92 4.47 11.70
C SER A 46 4.96 4.25 10.54
N LEU A 47 5.46 3.82 9.39
CA LEU A 47 4.65 3.70 8.17
C LEU A 47 3.85 2.42 8.10
N TYR A 48 4.31 1.38 8.77
CA TYR A 48 3.71 0.06 8.57
C TYR A 48 2.22 0.04 8.94
N ASP A 49 1.87 0.56 10.10
CA ASP A 49 0.50 0.49 10.56
C ASP A 49 -0.47 1.27 9.66
N PRO A 50 -0.19 2.53 9.30
CA PRO A 50 -1.07 3.23 8.35
C PRO A 50 -1.17 2.52 7.01
N LEU A 51 -0.03 1.98 6.52
CA LEU A 51 -0.03 1.29 5.24
C LEU A 51 -0.85 0.02 5.30
N ALA A 52 -0.68 -0.76 6.36
CA ALA A 52 -1.47 -1.98 6.54
C ALA A 52 -2.96 -1.66 6.63
N HIS A 53 -3.31 -0.54 7.26
CA HIS A 53 -4.70 -0.12 7.36
C HIS A 53 -5.30 0.20 5.99
N LEU A 54 -4.52 0.91 5.15
CA LEU A 54 -4.96 1.23 3.79
C LEU A 54 -5.15 -0.03 2.97
N LEU A 55 -4.24 -0.99 3.10
CA LEU A 55 -4.35 -2.24 2.37
C LEU A 55 -5.57 -3.04 2.83
N ARG A 56 -5.84 -3.05 4.11
CA ARG A 56 -7.01 -3.71 4.64
C ARG A 56 -8.29 -3.10 4.06
N ASN A 57 -8.36 -1.77 4.03
CA ASN A 57 -9.52 -1.09 3.45
C ASN A 57 -9.68 -1.43 1.97
N ALA A 58 -8.58 -1.47 1.23
CA ALA A 58 -8.63 -1.78 -0.19
C ALA A 58 -9.14 -3.21 -0.42
N VAL A 59 -8.66 -4.18 0.34
CA VAL A 59 -9.09 -5.57 0.18
C VAL A 59 -10.54 -5.74 0.58
N ILE A 60 -10.93 -5.17 1.71
CA ILE A 60 -12.27 -5.43 2.25
C ILE A 60 -13.33 -4.60 1.56
N HIS A 61 -13.03 -3.33 1.28
CA HIS A 61 -14.03 -2.40 0.75
C HIS A 61 -13.80 -2.01 -0.70
N GLY A 62 -12.56 -2.06 -1.19
CA GLY A 62 -12.25 -1.63 -2.55
C GLY A 62 -12.42 -2.72 -3.59
N ILE A 63 -11.79 -3.86 -3.38
CA ILE A 63 -11.81 -4.96 -4.34
C ILE A 63 -13.15 -5.69 -4.23
N GLU A 64 -13.82 -5.88 -5.37
CA GLU A 64 -15.09 -6.59 -5.40
C GLU A 64 -14.89 -8.07 -5.14
N SER A 65 -15.95 -8.76 -4.73
CA SER A 65 -15.96 -10.20 -4.62
C SER A 65 -15.78 -10.83 -5.99
N PRO A 66 -15.36 -12.10 -6.06
CA PRO A 66 -15.23 -12.77 -7.37
C PRO A 66 -16.53 -12.73 -8.19
N ALA A 67 -17.68 -12.87 -7.55
CA ALA A 67 -18.96 -12.82 -8.25
C ALA A 67 -19.22 -11.43 -8.81
N GLU A 68 -18.95 -10.39 -8.04
CA GLU A 68 -19.13 -9.02 -8.51
C GLU A 68 -18.18 -8.70 -9.66
N ARG A 69 -16.92 -9.17 -9.55
CA ARG A 69 -15.94 -8.93 -10.60
C ARG A 69 -16.35 -9.61 -11.90
N SER A 70 -16.88 -10.82 -11.80
CA SER A 70 -17.36 -11.55 -12.95
C SER A 70 -18.49 -10.80 -13.63
N ARG A 71 -19.42 -10.27 -12.87
CA ARG A 71 -20.53 -9.49 -13.41
C ARG A 71 -20.06 -8.21 -14.08
N ALA A 72 -18.99 -7.62 -13.57
CA ALA A 72 -18.41 -6.40 -14.13
C ALA A 72 -17.43 -6.70 -15.26
N ARG A 73 -17.26 -7.97 -15.63
CA ARG A 73 -16.33 -8.42 -16.66
C ARG A 73 -14.89 -8.05 -16.35
N LYS A 74 -14.55 -8.08 -15.07
CA LYS A 74 -13.18 -7.87 -14.60
C LYS A 74 -12.53 -9.22 -14.39
N PRO A 75 -11.18 -9.28 -14.45
CA PRO A 75 -10.49 -10.51 -14.06
C PRO A 75 -10.88 -10.90 -12.65
N ALA A 76 -10.92 -12.21 -12.38
CA ALA A 76 -11.28 -12.70 -11.06
C ALA A 76 -10.32 -12.19 -10.00
N ARG A 77 -9.04 -12.09 -10.37
CA ARG A 77 -8.01 -11.63 -9.47
C ARG A 77 -7.93 -10.11 -9.50
N GLY A 78 -8.10 -9.49 -8.34
CA GLY A 78 -7.95 -8.05 -8.22
C GLY A 78 -6.50 -7.65 -8.16
N ARG A 79 -6.23 -6.36 -8.34
CA ARG A 79 -4.88 -5.82 -8.29
C ARG A 79 -4.80 -4.73 -7.24
N LEU A 80 -3.79 -4.83 -6.41
CA LEU A 80 -3.53 -3.88 -5.33
C LEU A 80 -2.09 -3.42 -5.50
N GLU A 81 -1.88 -2.12 -5.60
CA GLU A 81 -0.57 -1.57 -5.85
C GLU A 81 -0.15 -0.65 -4.71
N VAL A 82 1.09 -0.82 -4.26
CA VAL A 82 1.77 0.11 -3.36
C VAL A 82 2.91 0.73 -4.14
N ARG A 83 2.91 2.04 -4.25
CA ARG A 83 3.91 2.74 -5.05
C ARG A 83 4.53 3.85 -4.24
N ALA A 84 5.86 3.92 -4.24
CA ALA A 84 6.60 4.99 -3.59
C ALA A 84 7.20 5.87 -4.66
N VAL A 85 6.93 7.16 -4.58
CA VAL A 85 7.38 8.15 -5.57
C VAL A 85 8.09 9.28 -4.84
N PRO A 86 9.40 9.46 -5.08
CA PRO A 86 10.10 10.59 -4.50
C PRO A 86 9.64 11.90 -5.13
N ARG A 87 9.44 12.91 -4.29
CA ARG A 87 9.05 14.25 -4.74
C ARG A 87 9.81 15.28 -3.91
N GLY A 88 11.00 15.62 -4.35
CA GLY A 88 11.85 16.53 -3.60
C GLY A 88 12.26 15.92 -2.28
N SER A 89 11.94 16.59 -1.18
CA SER A 89 12.25 16.07 0.14
C SER A 89 11.17 15.15 0.68
N LEU A 90 10.10 14.94 -0.09
CA LEU A 90 9.00 14.07 0.31
C LEU A 90 9.05 12.77 -0.45
N VAL A 91 8.50 11.73 0.15
CA VAL A 91 8.20 10.49 -0.56
C VAL A 91 6.70 10.28 -0.45
N GLU A 92 6.07 10.16 -1.59
CA GLU A 92 4.63 9.92 -1.65
C GLU A 92 4.40 8.42 -1.75
N ILE A 93 3.60 7.89 -0.83
CA ILE A 93 3.22 6.48 -0.85
C ILE A 93 1.77 6.41 -1.29
N VAL A 94 1.53 5.71 -2.38
CA VAL A 94 0.21 5.61 -2.97
C VAL A 94 -0.25 4.16 -2.87
N VAL A 95 -1.47 3.95 -2.39
CA VAL A 95 -2.12 2.65 -2.40
C VAL A 95 -3.32 2.76 -3.33
N ALA A 96 -3.31 1.94 -4.37
CA ALA A 96 -4.37 1.96 -5.38
C ALA A 96 -4.86 0.55 -5.65
N ASP A 97 -6.14 0.41 -5.97
CA ASP A 97 -6.70 -0.88 -6.35
C ASP A 97 -7.50 -0.73 -7.63
N ASP A 98 -7.77 -1.87 -8.30
CA ASP A 98 -8.57 -1.88 -9.52
C ASP A 98 -10.02 -2.26 -9.25
N GLY A 99 -10.46 -2.09 -8.01
CA GLY A 99 -11.81 -2.38 -7.61
C GLY A 99 -12.76 -1.24 -7.92
N ARG A 100 -13.33 -0.66 -6.87
CA ARG A 100 -14.31 0.41 -7.01
C ARG A 100 -13.69 1.77 -7.27
N GLY A 101 -12.40 1.79 -7.59
CA GLY A 101 -11.72 3.05 -7.89
C GLY A 101 -11.23 3.80 -6.66
N VAL A 102 -11.22 3.14 -5.52
CA VAL A 102 -10.73 3.77 -4.29
C VAL A 102 -9.21 3.76 -4.31
N SER A 103 -8.61 4.90 -4.01
CA SER A 103 -7.18 4.97 -3.82
C SER A 103 -6.90 5.89 -2.64
N ALA A 104 -5.75 5.69 -2.03
CA ALA A 104 -5.36 6.48 -0.87
C ALA A 104 -3.87 6.77 -0.94
N GLU A 105 -3.49 7.89 -0.38
CA GLU A 105 -2.11 8.35 -0.41
C GLU A 105 -1.64 8.70 0.98
N VAL A 106 -0.37 8.41 1.25
CA VAL A 106 0.32 8.89 2.44
C VAL A 106 1.59 9.56 1.96
N ALA A 107 1.81 10.80 2.37
CA ALA A 107 3.01 11.54 2.00
C ALA A 107 3.90 11.64 3.24
N GLU A 108 5.14 11.22 3.07
CA GLU A 108 6.11 11.22 4.16
C GLU A 108 7.31 12.04 3.78
N GLU A 109 7.83 12.79 4.73
CA GLU A 109 9.05 13.50 4.50
C GLU A 109 10.22 12.54 4.60
N ALA A 110 10.97 12.42 3.50
CA ALA A 110 12.06 11.46 3.43
C ALA A 110 13.27 11.91 4.21
N SER A 111 13.30 13.16 4.60
CA SER A 111 14.47 13.72 5.21
C SER A 111 14.53 13.37 6.68
N ARG A 112 15.35 14.06 7.36
CA ARG A 112 15.72 13.78 8.72
C ARG A 112 14.70 14.15 9.75
N GLU A 113 13.67 14.83 9.42
CA GLU A 113 12.76 15.28 10.45
C GLU A 113 11.82 14.23 10.94
N GLY A 114 11.52 13.25 10.12
CA GLY A 114 10.59 12.23 10.52
C GLY A 114 9.18 12.69 10.64
N SER A 115 8.82 13.77 9.96
CA SER A 115 7.46 14.28 9.99
C SER A 115 6.56 13.52 9.08
N LEU A 116 5.36 13.29 9.56
CA LEU A 116 4.33 12.68 8.78
C LEU A 116 3.51 13.76 8.11
N ALA A 117 3.43 13.72 6.80
CA ALA A 117 2.67 14.71 6.05
C ALA A 117 1.53 14.03 5.35
N ASP A 118 0.68 13.38 6.12
CA ASP A 118 -0.30 12.52 5.54
C ASP A 118 -1.49 13.31 5.06
N GLY A 119 -1.62 13.40 3.81
CA GLY A 119 -2.84 13.90 3.24
C GLY A 119 -3.29 15.26 3.70
N GLU A 120 -2.48 15.90 4.45
CA GLU A 120 -2.92 17.14 4.91
C GLU A 120 -2.76 18.17 3.96
#